data_2f4e740d57b6c80b4b9468454934e9f3
#
_entry.id   2f4e740d57b6c80b4b9468454934e9f3
#
_cell.length_a   1.000
_cell.length_b   1.000
_cell.length_c   1.000
_cell.angle_alpha   90.00
_cell.angle_beta   90.00
_cell.angle_gamma   90.00
#
_symmetry.space_group_name_H-M   'P 1'
#
loop_
_entity.id
_entity.type
_entity.pdbx_description
1 polymer ?
#
loop_
_entity_poly.entity_id
_entity_poly.type
_entity_poly.pdbx_seq_one_letter_code
_entity_poly.pdbx_strand_id
1 'polypeptide(L)'
;MKKFFALAAMAAAVLVSCDTDEIQGDGPNNEGGANKVSGIVLNELSGADKFIELYNTTNAEVSLEGVYLVKYDSSKEGGKSTTWTGKAGMKIAAKGYVVLESSDLADEAEGGDPNYAYESENHVFKGGLSGKKNVFIELYNAKDEVLSEFKRGDEGAGWNQVSGFNNDKKHSFSRVPDGGEWA
;
A
#
# COMPACT_ATOMS: atom_id res chain seq x y z
N MET A 1 -2.06 -42.98 -46.53
CA MET A 1 -2.64 -43.57 -45.30
C MET A 1 -2.16 -42.76 -44.12
N LYS A 2 -3.01 -41.83 -43.61
CA LYS A 2 -2.70 -40.97 -42.48
C LYS A 2 -3.56 -41.45 -41.31
N LYS A 3 -2.89 -41.91 -40.23
CA LYS A 3 -3.55 -42.37 -38.99
C LYS A 3 -3.72 -41.16 -38.06
N PHE A 4 -4.95 -40.81 -37.75
CA PHE A 4 -5.28 -39.84 -36.72
C PHE A 4 -5.36 -40.58 -35.38
N PHE A 5 -4.56 -40.13 -34.39
CA PHE A 5 -4.73 -40.51 -32.99
C PHE A 5 -5.58 -39.43 -32.29
N ALA A 6 -6.74 -39.83 -31.84
CA ALA A 6 -7.59 -39.00 -30.97
C ALA A 6 -7.13 -39.22 -29.53
N LEU A 7 -6.69 -38.15 -28.88
CA LEU A 7 -6.37 -38.14 -27.46
C LEU A 7 -7.59 -37.65 -26.68
N ALA A 8 -8.23 -38.55 -25.95
CA ALA A 8 -9.32 -38.21 -25.03
C ALA A 8 -8.71 -37.70 -23.71
N ALA A 9 -8.95 -36.43 -23.39
CA ALA A 9 -8.62 -35.86 -22.07
C ALA A 9 -9.79 -36.12 -21.13
N MET A 10 -9.59 -36.97 -20.12
CA MET A 10 -10.50 -37.09 -18.98
C MET A 10 -10.25 -35.97 -18.01
N ALA A 11 -11.24 -35.10 -17.82
CA ALA A 11 -11.27 -34.13 -16.76
C ALA A 11 -11.81 -34.83 -15.49
N ALA A 12 -10.94 -35.01 -14.50
CA ALA A 12 -11.33 -35.41 -13.15
C ALA A 12 -11.73 -34.17 -12.36
N ALA A 13 -13.02 -34.00 -12.09
CA ALA A 13 -13.50 -33.01 -11.17
C ALA A 13 -13.27 -33.50 -9.72
N VAL A 14 -12.37 -32.87 -9.02
CA VAL A 14 -12.20 -33.04 -7.57
C VAL A 14 -13.12 -32.06 -6.88
N LEU A 15 -14.21 -32.56 -6.31
CA LEU A 15 -15.05 -31.82 -5.37
C LEU A 15 -14.34 -31.81 -4.02
N VAL A 16 -13.73 -30.69 -3.66
CA VAL A 16 -13.26 -30.45 -2.30
C VAL A 16 -14.43 -29.91 -1.51
N SER A 17 -14.96 -30.74 -0.61
CA SER A 17 -15.90 -30.35 0.42
C SER A 17 -15.20 -29.39 1.39
N CYS A 18 -15.71 -28.17 1.54
CA CYS A 18 -15.33 -27.25 2.62
C CYS A 18 -16.01 -27.73 3.91
N ASP A 19 -15.23 -28.32 4.79
CA ASP A 19 -15.62 -28.46 6.20
C ASP A 19 -15.36 -27.10 6.88
N THR A 20 -16.41 -26.52 7.41
CA THR A 20 -16.35 -25.34 8.27
C THR A 20 -16.08 -25.80 9.69
N ASP A 21 -14.82 -25.84 10.08
CA ASP A 21 -14.47 -25.94 11.49
C ASP A 21 -14.44 -24.54 12.11
N GLU A 22 -15.49 -24.25 12.89
CA GLU A 22 -15.52 -23.14 13.85
C GLU A 22 -14.51 -23.44 14.97
N ILE A 23 -13.36 -22.77 14.95
CA ILE A 23 -12.47 -22.73 16.11
C ILE A 23 -12.88 -21.55 16.97
N GLN A 24 -13.73 -21.82 17.98
CA GLN A 24 -13.84 -20.96 19.15
C GLN A 24 -12.56 -21.09 19.98
N GLY A 25 -11.79 -20.02 20.05
CA GLY A 25 -10.64 -19.89 20.92
C GLY A 25 -10.75 -18.58 21.71
N ASP A 26 -11.37 -18.67 22.90
CA ASP A 26 -11.25 -17.62 23.91
C ASP A 26 -9.79 -17.55 24.40
N GLY A 27 -9.14 -16.42 24.14
CA GLY A 27 -7.83 -16.07 24.69
C GLY A 27 -7.75 -14.55 24.91
N PRO A 28 -7.08 -14.08 25.97
CA PRO A 28 -7.33 -12.77 26.57
C PRO A 28 -6.76 -11.61 25.76
N ASN A 29 -7.57 -10.56 25.71
CA ASN A 29 -7.31 -9.17 25.41
C ASN A 29 -5.85 -8.80 25.14
N ASN A 30 -5.53 -8.58 23.86
CA ASN A 30 -4.41 -7.75 23.46
C ASN A 30 -5.00 -6.54 22.73
N GLU A 31 -5.14 -5.43 23.46
CA GLU A 31 -5.54 -4.14 22.92
C GLU A 31 -4.37 -3.52 22.14
N GLY A 32 -4.03 -4.13 21.02
CA GLY A 32 -3.24 -3.57 19.96
C GLY A 32 -4.12 -3.59 18.73
N GLY A 33 -4.51 -2.42 18.20
CA GLY A 33 -5.45 -2.30 17.10
C GLY A 33 -5.16 -3.25 15.95
N ALA A 34 -5.88 -4.37 15.93
CA ALA A 34 -5.85 -5.30 14.82
C ALA A 34 -6.51 -4.61 13.63
N ASN A 35 -5.74 -3.92 12.81
CA ASN A 35 -6.16 -3.47 11.50
C ASN A 35 -6.60 -4.70 10.72
N LYS A 36 -7.90 -4.85 10.52
CA LYS A 36 -8.45 -5.76 9.51
C LYS A 36 -7.99 -5.26 8.16
N VAL A 37 -6.86 -5.77 7.71
CA VAL A 37 -6.27 -5.44 6.42
C VAL A 37 -7.19 -5.98 5.34
N SER A 38 -7.92 -5.13 4.69
CA SER A 38 -8.77 -5.49 3.56
C SER A 38 -7.95 -5.55 2.26
N GLY A 39 -6.95 -6.39 2.26
CA GLY A 39 -6.26 -6.78 1.05
C GLY A 39 -5.22 -5.82 0.47
N ILE A 40 -5.28 -4.51 0.70
CA ILE A 40 -4.30 -3.53 0.17
C ILE A 40 -3.61 -2.84 1.33
N VAL A 41 -2.28 -2.77 1.29
CA VAL A 41 -1.47 -2.11 2.32
C VAL A 41 -0.44 -1.17 1.69
N LEU A 42 -0.04 -0.16 2.46
CA LEU A 42 1.22 0.56 2.23
C LEU A 42 2.36 -0.43 2.50
N ASN A 43 3.22 -0.70 1.52
CA ASN A 43 4.26 -1.71 1.63
C ASN A 43 5.67 -1.13 1.70
N GLU A 44 5.95 -0.12 0.88
CA GLU A 44 7.22 0.61 0.91
C GLU A 44 6.99 2.10 0.70
N LEU A 45 7.79 2.92 1.39
CA LEU A 45 7.82 4.37 1.22
C LEU A 45 9.28 4.85 1.14
N SER A 46 9.61 5.60 0.09
CA SER A 46 10.91 6.28 -0.03
C SER A 46 10.72 7.79 -0.09
N GLY A 47 11.30 8.48 0.88
CA GLY A 47 11.35 9.95 0.86
C GLY A 47 12.46 10.49 -0.05
N ALA A 48 13.49 9.69 -0.33
CA ALA A 48 14.59 10.04 -1.22
C ALA A 48 14.18 9.88 -2.69
N ASP A 49 13.59 8.74 -3.03
CA ASP A 49 13.18 8.39 -4.39
C ASP A 49 11.74 8.82 -4.69
N LYS A 50 11.05 9.38 -3.67
CA LYS A 50 9.73 10.01 -3.78
C LYS A 50 8.64 9.08 -4.31
N PHE A 51 8.52 7.87 -3.74
CA PHE A 51 7.47 6.93 -4.10
C PHE A 51 6.77 6.29 -2.88
N ILE A 52 5.60 5.74 -3.12
CA ILE A 52 4.82 4.88 -2.22
C ILE A 52 4.45 3.63 -2.98
N GLU A 53 4.75 2.46 -2.43
CA GLU A 53 4.31 1.18 -2.97
C GLU A 53 3.09 0.66 -2.21
N LEU A 54 2.08 0.24 -2.96
CA LEU A 54 0.92 -0.48 -2.48
C LEU A 54 1.05 -1.96 -2.81
N TYR A 55 0.76 -2.83 -1.86
CA TYR A 55 0.80 -4.28 -2.04
C TYR A 55 -0.57 -4.92 -1.82
N ASN A 56 -0.95 -5.85 -2.68
CA ASN A 56 -2.13 -6.68 -2.50
C ASN A 56 -1.79 -7.95 -1.73
N THR A 57 -2.21 -8.03 -0.48
CA THR A 57 -1.94 -9.18 0.40
C THR A 57 -2.79 -10.42 0.08
N THR A 58 -3.77 -10.31 -0.83
CA THR A 58 -4.72 -11.39 -1.14
C THR A 58 -4.25 -12.28 -2.30
N ASN A 59 -4.93 -13.41 -2.48
CA ASN A 59 -4.72 -14.32 -3.60
C ASN A 59 -5.65 -14.03 -4.80
N ALA A 60 -6.29 -12.86 -4.82
CA ALA A 60 -7.16 -12.41 -5.90
C ALA A 60 -6.79 -10.99 -6.33
N GLU A 61 -7.13 -10.61 -7.56
CA GLU A 61 -7.05 -9.23 -8.01
C GLU A 61 -7.96 -8.33 -7.17
N VAL A 62 -7.51 -7.15 -6.79
CA VAL A 62 -8.30 -6.16 -6.04
C VAL A 62 -8.40 -4.85 -6.79
N SER A 63 -9.57 -4.21 -6.73
CA SER A 63 -9.79 -2.89 -7.32
C SER A 63 -9.19 -1.79 -6.44
N LEU A 64 -8.60 -0.79 -7.09
CA LEU A 64 -8.17 0.45 -6.44
C LEU A 64 -9.20 1.58 -6.59
N GLU A 65 -10.32 1.35 -7.26
CA GLU A 65 -11.34 2.38 -7.46
C GLU A 65 -11.86 2.91 -6.13
N GLY A 66 -11.72 4.22 -5.94
CA GLY A 66 -12.13 4.91 -4.72
C GLY A 66 -11.21 4.68 -3.51
N VAL A 67 -10.14 3.87 -3.62
CA VAL A 67 -9.07 3.82 -2.62
C VAL A 67 -8.31 5.14 -2.66
N TYR A 68 -7.97 5.73 -1.51
CA TYR A 68 -7.30 7.01 -1.50
C TYR A 68 -6.26 7.16 -0.39
N LEU A 69 -5.25 8.01 -0.66
CA LEU A 69 -4.18 8.37 0.27
C LEU A 69 -4.48 9.71 0.93
N VAL A 70 -4.35 9.76 2.24
CA VAL A 70 -4.37 10.99 3.04
C VAL A 70 -2.98 11.21 3.62
N LYS A 71 -2.45 12.42 3.43
CA LYS A 71 -1.23 12.90 4.07
C LYS A 71 -1.56 13.94 5.12
N TYR A 72 -0.93 13.83 6.27
CA TYR A 72 -1.05 14.79 7.35
C TYR A 72 0.12 15.77 7.35
N ASP A 73 -0.18 17.03 7.58
CA ASP A 73 0.80 18.08 7.78
C ASP A 73 0.91 18.37 9.28
N SER A 74 2.01 17.93 9.89
CA SER A 74 2.25 18.12 11.34
C SER A 74 2.43 19.58 11.75
N SER A 75 2.65 20.49 10.79
CA SER A 75 2.76 21.94 11.06
C SER A 75 1.41 22.63 11.20
N LYS A 76 0.31 21.94 10.90
CA LYS A 76 -1.04 22.46 10.91
C LYS A 76 -1.95 21.59 11.78
N GLU A 77 -2.58 22.19 12.77
CA GLU A 77 -3.59 21.50 13.57
C GLU A 77 -4.74 21.02 12.66
N GLY A 78 -5.00 19.70 12.65
CA GLY A 78 -6.00 19.08 11.77
C GLY A 78 -5.66 19.12 10.27
N GLY A 79 -4.44 19.51 9.90
CA GLY A 79 -4.00 19.59 8.51
C GLY A 79 -3.87 18.21 7.88
N LYS A 80 -4.89 17.79 7.14
CA LYS A 80 -4.85 16.58 6.31
C LYS A 80 -5.33 16.88 4.90
N SER A 81 -4.78 16.16 3.92
CA SER A 81 -5.19 16.31 2.53
C SER A 81 -5.16 14.97 1.81
N THR A 82 -6.18 14.74 0.98
CA THR A 82 -6.16 13.62 0.03
C THR A 82 -5.16 13.96 -1.07
N THR A 83 -4.15 13.11 -1.23
CA THR A 83 -3.05 13.33 -2.16
C THR A 83 -3.16 12.47 -3.41
N TRP A 84 -3.90 11.38 -3.35
CA TRP A 84 -4.16 10.48 -4.46
C TRP A 84 -5.49 9.75 -4.28
N THR A 85 -6.15 9.43 -5.39
CA THR A 85 -7.36 8.59 -5.42
C THR A 85 -7.31 7.67 -6.63
N GLY A 86 -7.49 6.39 -6.39
CA GLY A 86 -7.58 5.36 -7.42
C GLY A 86 -8.80 5.55 -8.31
N LYS A 87 -8.57 5.51 -9.62
CA LYS A 87 -9.61 5.70 -10.63
C LYS A 87 -10.27 4.38 -11.02
N ALA A 88 -11.42 4.48 -11.67
CA ALA A 88 -12.12 3.33 -12.23
C ALA A 88 -11.21 2.50 -13.15
N GLY A 89 -11.25 1.19 -12.99
CA GLY A 89 -10.44 0.24 -13.75
C GLY A 89 -9.01 0.02 -13.21
N MET A 90 -8.53 0.81 -12.25
CA MET A 90 -7.26 0.54 -11.60
C MET A 90 -7.34 -0.68 -10.69
N LYS A 91 -6.32 -1.53 -10.73
CA LYS A 91 -6.30 -2.82 -10.03
C LYS A 91 -4.88 -3.20 -9.63
N ILE A 92 -4.79 -4.03 -8.60
CA ILE A 92 -3.54 -4.75 -8.25
C ILE A 92 -3.82 -6.25 -8.38
N ALA A 93 -2.98 -6.95 -9.15
CA ALA A 93 -3.05 -8.41 -9.26
C ALA A 93 -2.86 -9.09 -7.90
N ALA A 94 -3.25 -10.36 -7.79
CA ALA A 94 -2.99 -11.17 -6.60
C ALA A 94 -1.50 -11.15 -6.24
N LYS A 95 -1.16 -10.79 -5.00
CA LYS A 95 0.23 -10.65 -4.52
C LYS A 95 1.08 -9.69 -5.36
N GLY A 96 0.44 -8.77 -6.08
CA GLY A 96 1.09 -7.77 -6.91
C GLY A 96 1.27 -6.43 -6.20
N TYR A 97 1.91 -5.51 -6.89
CA TYR A 97 2.25 -4.18 -6.42
C TYR A 97 1.76 -3.10 -7.39
N VAL A 98 1.58 -1.90 -6.87
CA VAL A 98 1.47 -0.66 -7.64
C VAL A 98 2.35 0.39 -6.96
N VAL A 99 3.23 1.02 -7.72
CA VAL A 99 4.05 2.14 -7.27
C VAL A 99 3.33 3.44 -7.62
N LEU A 100 3.18 4.29 -6.62
CA LEU A 100 2.69 5.65 -6.76
C LEU A 100 3.88 6.60 -6.67
N GLU A 101 4.07 7.46 -7.65
CA GLU A 101 5.15 8.41 -7.74
C GLU A 101 4.71 9.81 -7.27
N SER A 102 5.61 10.56 -6.67
CA SER A 102 5.34 11.92 -6.20
C SER A 102 5.29 12.91 -7.36
N SER A 103 4.34 13.85 -7.31
CA SER A 103 4.34 14.99 -8.24
C SER A 103 5.61 15.86 -8.18
N ASP A 104 6.35 15.81 -7.05
CA ASP A 104 7.60 16.55 -6.88
C ASP A 104 8.75 16.04 -7.77
N LEU A 105 8.60 14.86 -8.40
CA LEU A 105 9.61 14.35 -9.35
C LEU A 105 9.70 15.21 -10.60
N ALA A 106 8.60 15.85 -11.02
CA ALA A 106 8.56 16.79 -12.15
C ALA A 106 8.55 18.27 -11.74
N ASP A 107 8.57 18.59 -10.44
CA ASP A 107 8.48 19.96 -9.94
C ASP A 107 9.88 20.57 -9.70
N GLU A 108 10.30 21.51 -10.55
CA GLU A 108 11.58 22.22 -10.40
C GLU A 108 11.72 22.94 -9.06
N ALA A 109 10.63 23.48 -8.51
CA ALA A 109 10.66 24.19 -7.22
C ALA A 109 10.99 23.25 -6.06
N GLU A 110 10.67 21.96 -6.20
CA GLU A 110 10.99 20.90 -5.25
C GLU A 110 12.25 20.10 -5.65
N GLY A 111 12.99 20.57 -6.65
CA GLY A 111 14.23 19.96 -7.15
C GLY A 111 14.00 18.73 -8.03
N GLY A 112 12.83 18.63 -8.65
CA GLY A 112 12.50 17.64 -9.67
C GLY A 112 12.99 18.03 -11.07
N ASP A 113 12.79 17.14 -12.03
CA ASP A 113 13.08 17.37 -13.44
C ASP A 113 11.76 17.66 -14.18
N PRO A 114 11.58 18.87 -14.78
CA PRO A 114 10.34 19.20 -15.50
C PRO A 114 10.09 18.31 -16.73
N ASN A 115 11.10 17.55 -17.18
CA ASN A 115 10.95 16.55 -18.23
C ASN A 115 10.73 15.14 -17.70
N TYR A 116 10.53 14.97 -16.38
CA TYR A 116 10.27 13.67 -15.79
C TYR A 116 9.01 13.05 -16.39
N ALA A 117 9.14 11.83 -16.88
CA ALA A 117 8.03 11.08 -17.48
C ALA A 117 7.55 10.02 -16.48
N TYR A 118 6.37 10.23 -15.93
CA TYR A 118 5.72 9.25 -15.07
C TYR A 118 5.37 7.97 -15.85
N GLU A 119 5.51 6.82 -15.21
CA GLU A 119 5.06 5.55 -15.78
C GLU A 119 3.56 5.58 -16.06
N SER A 120 2.79 6.21 -15.18
CA SER A 120 1.35 6.42 -15.35
C SER A 120 0.88 7.67 -14.61
N GLU A 121 0.20 8.57 -15.29
CA GLU A 121 -0.44 9.75 -14.68
C GLU A 121 -1.49 9.40 -13.61
N ASN A 122 -2.05 8.20 -13.67
CA ASN A 122 -2.98 7.71 -12.66
C ASN A 122 -2.28 7.25 -11.37
N HIS A 123 -0.97 7.06 -11.42
CA HIS A 123 -0.13 6.65 -10.31
C HIS A 123 0.63 7.82 -9.66
N VAL A 124 0.24 9.06 -9.92
CA VAL A 124 0.91 10.25 -9.37
C VAL A 124 0.14 10.76 -8.15
N PHE A 125 0.81 10.79 -6.99
CA PHE A 125 0.26 11.45 -5.80
C PHE A 125 0.81 12.88 -5.65
N LYS A 126 -0.01 13.76 -5.06
CA LYS A 126 0.28 15.18 -4.93
C LYS A 126 1.27 15.47 -3.80
N GLY A 127 2.31 16.25 -4.11
CA GLY A 127 3.37 16.64 -3.17
C GLY A 127 4.29 15.50 -2.80
N GLY A 128 5.38 15.83 -2.11
CA GLY A 128 6.45 14.88 -1.82
C GLY A 128 6.31 14.14 -0.52
N LEU A 129 7.20 13.18 -0.38
CA LEU A 129 7.56 12.56 0.88
C LEU A 129 8.86 13.16 1.37
N SER A 130 8.94 13.51 2.66
CA SER A 130 10.20 13.95 3.24
C SER A 130 11.03 12.75 3.68
N GLY A 131 12.31 12.73 3.29
CA GLY A 131 13.29 11.78 3.86
C GLY A 131 13.74 12.13 5.30
N LYS A 132 13.39 13.32 5.84
CA LYS A 132 13.91 13.82 7.12
C LYS A 132 12.86 14.37 8.09
N LYS A 133 11.66 14.70 7.61
CA LYS A 133 10.62 15.32 8.43
C LYS A 133 9.60 14.28 8.86
N ASN A 134 8.73 14.69 9.77
CA ASN A 134 7.58 13.89 10.15
C ASN A 134 6.71 13.57 8.93
N VAL A 135 6.30 12.31 8.82
CA VAL A 135 5.43 11.81 7.75
C VAL A 135 4.34 10.97 8.39
N PHE A 136 3.10 11.35 8.13
CA PHE A 136 1.96 10.52 8.47
C PHE A 136 1.08 10.36 7.24
N ILE A 137 0.89 9.13 6.81
CA ILE A 137 0.09 8.74 5.65
C ILE A 137 -0.86 7.64 6.05
N GLU A 138 -2.09 7.76 5.63
CA GLU A 138 -3.12 6.73 5.75
C GLU A 138 -3.66 6.38 4.38
N LEU A 139 -3.86 5.09 4.14
CA LEU A 139 -4.56 4.54 3.00
C LEU A 139 -5.98 4.19 3.43
N TYR A 140 -6.97 4.67 2.69
CA TYR A 140 -8.38 4.43 2.94
C TYR A 140 -9.02 3.64 1.80
N ASN A 141 -10.06 2.88 2.11
CA ASN A 141 -10.95 2.33 1.08
C ASN A 141 -12.03 3.35 0.68
N ALA A 142 -12.85 2.98 -0.31
CA ALA A 142 -13.96 3.80 -0.81
C ALA A 142 -15.11 4.02 0.22
N LYS A 143 -15.02 3.43 1.41
CA LYS A 143 -15.99 3.58 2.52
C LYS A 143 -15.42 4.37 3.68
N ASP A 144 -14.31 5.05 3.47
CA ASP A 144 -13.60 5.84 4.51
C ASP A 144 -13.04 5.00 5.67
N GLU A 145 -12.81 3.70 5.45
CA GLU A 145 -12.17 2.83 6.42
C GLU A 145 -10.65 2.80 6.18
N VAL A 146 -9.86 2.95 7.24
CA VAL A 146 -8.39 2.88 7.16
C VAL A 146 -7.97 1.45 6.83
N LEU A 147 -7.24 1.30 5.74
CA LEU A 147 -6.65 0.02 5.29
C LEU A 147 -5.25 -0.18 5.86
N SER A 148 -4.45 0.88 5.87
CA SER A 148 -3.05 0.85 6.27
C SER A 148 -2.58 2.24 6.65
N GLU A 149 -1.60 2.32 7.56
CA GLU A 149 -0.96 3.57 7.95
C GLU A 149 0.55 3.46 8.02
N PHE A 150 1.22 4.60 7.80
CA PHE A 150 2.64 4.79 8.04
C PHE A 150 2.85 6.07 8.83
N LYS A 151 3.55 5.98 9.96
CA LYS A 151 3.86 7.11 10.83
C LYS A 151 5.35 7.14 11.12
N ARG A 152 5.94 8.28 10.88
CA ARG A 152 7.32 8.59 11.21
C ARG A 152 7.41 10.03 11.70
N GLY A 153 7.96 10.23 12.87
CA GLY A 153 8.08 11.58 13.40
C GLY A 153 8.82 11.62 14.72
N ASP A 154 9.07 12.84 15.20
CA ASP A 154 9.55 13.07 16.54
C ASP A 154 8.45 12.73 17.55
N GLU A 155 8.82 12.31 18.76
CA GLU A 155 7.87 11.99 19.83
C GLU A 155 6.89 13.15 20.12
N GLY A 156 7.35 14.39 19.96
CA GLY A 156 6.53 15.60 20.11
C GLY A 156 5.46 15.78 19.04
N ALA A 157 5.47 15.01 17.96
CA ALA A 157 4.44 15.04 16.93
C ALA A 157 3.18 14.24 17.31
N GLY A 158 3.18 13.54 18.45
CA GLY A 158 2.08 12.71 18.91
C GLY A 158 1.86 11.45 18.09
N TRP A 159 2.81 11.07 17.25
CA TRP A 159 2.76 9.90 16.40
C TRP A 159 3.73 8.83 16.90
N ASN A 160 3.30 7.57 16.88
CA ASN A 160 4.20 6.45 17.10
C ASN A 160 5.18 6.36 15.92
N GLN A 161 6.46 6.26 16.24
CA GLN A 161 7.48 6.07 15.22
C GLN A 161 7.48 4.62 14.71
N VAL A 162 7.80 4.45 13.44
CA VAL A 162 8.19 3.16 12.91
C VAL A 162 9.52 2.76 13.56
N SER A 163 9.60 1.54 14.06
CA SER A 163 10.80 1.03 14.71
C SER A 163 12.01 1.09 13.77
N GLY A 164 13.17 1.47 14.31
CA GLY A 164 14.41 1.53 13.53
C GLY A 164 14.60 2.79 12.67
N PHE A 165 13.67 3.75 12.76
CA PHE A 165 13.84 5.02 12.04
C PHE A 165 15.12 5.75 12.47
N ASN A 166 15.97 6.02 11.49
CA ASN A 166 17.02 7.03 11.58
C ASN A 166 16.73 8.12 10.54
N ASN A 167 17.13 9.35 10.77
CA ASN A 167 16.90 10.48 9.86
C ASN A 167 17.76 10.42 8.57
N ASP A 168 18.19 9.25 8.13
CA ASP A 168 18.96 9.11 6.89
C ASP A 168 18.03 9.18 5.67
N LYS A 169 18.27 10.17 4.80
CA LYS A 169 17.48 10.38 3.58
C LYS A 169 17.63 9.29 2.53
N LYS A 170 18.56 8.37 2.70
CA LYS A 170 18.84 7.32 1.70
C LYS A 170 18.02 6.05 1.92
N HIS A 171 17.23 6.00 2.97
CA HIS A 171 16.48 4.81 3.31
C HIS A 171 15.02 4.91 2.87
N SER A 172 14.51 3.83 2.31
CA SER A 172 13.10 3.54 2.28
C SER A 172 12.70 2.81 3.56
N PHE A 173 11.41 2.78 3.83
CA PHE A 173 10.78 1.94 4.85
C PHE A 173 9.94 0.91 4.14
N SER A 174 10.22 -0.36 4.39
CA SER A 174 9.51 -1.48 3.77
C SER A 174 8.87 -2.36 4.82
N ARG A 175 7.80 -3.04 4.48
CA ARG A 175 7.28 -4.14 5.29
C ARG A 175 8.05 -5.42 4.99
N VAL A 176 8.43 -6.17 6.03
CA VAL A 176 9.20 -7.40 5.88
C VAL A 176 8.57 -8.53 6.71
N PRO A 177 8.09 -9.61 6.06
CA PRO A 177 7.88 -9.74 4.62
C PRO A 177 6.83 -8.76 4.09
N ASP A 178 6.61 -8.72 2.78
CA ASP A 178 5.59 -7.86 2.16
C ASP A 178 4.23 -8.00 2.83
N GLY A 179 3.64 -6.86 3.19
CA GLY A 179 2.40 -6.81 3.97
C GLY A 179 2.56 -7.12 5.46
N GLY A 180 3.77 -7.41 5.92
CA GLY A 180 4.11 -7.67 7.33
C GLY A 180 4.35 -6.40 8.16
N GLU A 181 5.30 -6.48 9.09
CA GLU A 181 5.67 -5.35 9.94
C GLU A 181 6.65 -4.40 9.21
N TRP A 182 6.66 -3.14 9.64
CA TRP A 182 7.61 -2.15 9.12
C TRP A 182 9.04 -2.42 9.64
N ALA A 183 10.04 -2.34 8.74
CA ALA A 183 11.46 -2.52 9.02
C ALA A 183 12.32 -1.39 8.43
#